data_58961bf88f3e57f3ca8828e4b830a77d
#
_entry.id   58961bf88f3e57f3ca8828e4b830a77d
#
_cell.length_a   1.000
_cell.length_b   1.000
_cell.length_c   1.000
_cell.angle_alpha   90.00
_cell.angle_beta   90.00
_cell.angle_gamma   90.00
#
_symmetry.space_group_name_H-M   'P 1'
#
loop_
_entity.id
_entity.type
_entity.pdbx_description
1 polymer ?
#
loop_
_entity_poly.entity_id
_entity_poly.type
_entity_poly.pdbx_seq_one_letter_code
_entity_poly.pdbx_strand_id
1 'polypeptide(L)'
;MKTLNENIFHQYNKWKTGYVRKENSLQMRLENFINNHEFKSDIFEIEETSEKTFVVNVQDDYDNELKLNDDDLINGEIPFKFGTVKNFFSVSNCTLITTLKNSPNEFSSFYGDFACKKCPSLISLEGAPKKVYGFFCNECENLTSLVGAPEIVNDMFKCSDCPNLISLEGAPKHTKSFKCENCTSLTSLVGLSESKIEESFSCTGCNKLTSLEGLPEKINGDFRCDNCPNLTSLKGLPKYIGGSLYVDNRFKGLIPKGTCVLSGKKYV
;
A
#
# COMPACT_ATOMS: atom_id res chain seq x y z
N MET A 1 -19.20 -1.36 -31.43
CA MET A 1 -17.74 -1.42 -31.56
C MET A 1 -17.20 -0.01 -31.32
N LYS A 2 -16.64 0.27 -30.15
CA LYS A 2 -15.92 1.53 -29.90
C LYS A 2 -14.55 1.38 -30.61
N THR A 3 -14.29 2.19 -31.62
CA THR A 3 -12.99 2.20 -32.32
C THR A 3 -11.93 2.77 -31.38
N LEU A 4 -10.81 2.07 -31.23
CA LEU A 4 -9.63 2.64 -30.58
C LEU A 4 -9.33 4.02 -31.17
N ASN A 5 -8.93 4.95 -30.26
CA ASN A 5 -8.60 6.31 -30.68
C ASN A 5 -7.45 6.27 -31.70
N GLU A 6 -7.60 7.03 -32.79
CA GLU A 6 -6.62 7.15 -33.87
C GLU A 6 -5.20 7.50 -33.36
N ASN A 7 -5.09 8.12 -32.17
CA ASN A 7 -3.80 8.41 -31.55
C ASN A 7 -3.03 7.16 -31.09
N ILE A 8 -3.71 6.18 -30.44
CA ILE A 8 -3.08 4.90 -30.10
C ILE A 8 -2.70 4.17 -31.40
N PHE A 9 -3.59 4.24 -32.40
CA PHE A 9 -3.36 3.64 -33.73
C PHE A 9 -2.27 4.35 -34.52
N HIS A 10 -2.11 5.67 -34.38
CA HIS A 10 -1.11 6.47 -35.09
C HIS A 10 0.28 6.31 -34.44
N GLN A 11 0.41 6.23 -33.14
CA GLN A 11 1.66 5.88 -32.46
C GLN A 11 2.09 4.46 -32.87
N TYR A 12 1.16 3.52 -32.93
CA TYR A 12 1.38 2.14 -33.37
C TYR A 12 1.94 2.05 -34.81
N ASN A 13 1.38 2.78 -35.75
CA ASN A 13 1.82 2.75 -37.17
C ASN A 13 3.23 3.33 -37.39
N LYS A 14 3.75 4.16 -36.48
CA LYS A 14 5.10 4.72 -36.52
C LYS A 14 6.20 3.67 -36.20
N TRP A 15 5.82 2.50 -35.68
CA TRP A 15 6.71 1.49 -35.08
C TRP A 15 6.83 0.19 -35.87
N LYS A 16 6.31 0.14 -37.05
CA LYS A 16 6.00 -1.07 -37.83
C LYS A 16 7.14 -1.91 -38.36
N THR A 17 8.40 -1.76 -37.96
CA THR A 17 9.52 -2.48 -38.57
C THR A 17 10.41 -3.25 -37.59
N GLY A 18 9.89 -4.21 -36.82
CA GLY A 18 10.75 -5.18 -36.16
C GLY A 18 10.29 -5.89 -34.89
N TYR A 19 9.26 -5.40 -34.20
CA TYR A 19 8.83 -5.93 -32.89
C TYR A 19 7.43 -6.54 -32.87
N VAL A 20 6.89 -6.91 -33.98
CA VAL A 20 5.47 -7.24 -34.26
C VAL A 20 4.81 -8.27 -33.35
N ARG A 21 5.53 -9.22 -32.73
CA ARG A 21 4.87 -10.29 -31.94
C ARG A 21 4.60 -9.95 -30.48
N LYS A 22 5.45 -9.15 -29.82
CA LYS A 22 5.26 -8.77 -28.42
C LYS A 22 4.25 -7.63 -28.25
N GLU A 23 4.26 -6.68 -29.17
CA GLU A 23 3.33 -5.56 -29.22
C GLU A 23 1.88 -5.98 -29.41
N ASN A 24 1.61 -6.85 -30.39
CA ASN A 24 0.25 -7.35 -30.64
C ASN A 24 -0.35 -8.00 -29.38
N SER A 25 0.47 -8.62 -28.54
CA SER A 25 0.00 -9.21 -27.29
C SER A 25 -0.32 -8.17 -26.21
N LEU A 26 0.43 -7.07 -26.12
CA LEU A 26 0.16 -5.99 -25.16
C LEU A 26 -1.06 -5.19 -25.57
N GLN A 27 -1.13 -4.80 -26.83
CA GLN A 27 -2.25 -4.06 -27.39
C GLN A 27 -3.56 -4.83 -27.22
N MET A 28 -3.59 -6.11 -27.60
CA MET A 28 -4.78 -6.95 -27.48
C MET A 28 -5.22 -7.10 -26.01
N ARG A 29 -4.26 -7.23 -25.07
CA ARG A 29 -4.57 -7.29 -23.63
C ARG A 29 -5.16 -5.97 -23.13
N LEU A 30 -4.58 -4.84 -23.55
CA LEU A 30 -5.08 -3.52 -23.20
C LEU A 30 -6.47 -3.26 -23.80
N GLU A 31 -6.71 -3.64 -25.05
CA GLU A 31 -8.03 -3.55 -25.68
C GLU A 31 -9.08 -4.36 -24.94
N ASN A 32 -8.77 -5.60 -24.58
CA ASN A 32 -9.65 -6.44 -23.78
C ASN A 32 -9.94 -5.82 -22.41
N PHE A 33 -8.92 -5.31 -21.73
CA PHE A 33 -9.05 -4.63 -20.45
C PHE A 33 -9.96 -3.40 -20.55
N ILE A 34 -9.72 -2.53 -21.53
CA ILE A 34 -10.55 -1.33 -21.78
C ILE A 34 -12.01 -1.71 -22.03
N ASN A 35 -12.24 -2.74 -22.85
CA ASN A 35 -13.58 -3.19 -23.19
C ASN A 35 -14.31 -3.83 -21.99
N ASN A 36 -13.62 -4.62 -21.18
CA ASN A 36 -14.20 -5.28 -20.03
C ASN A 36 -14.63 -4.27 -18.94
N HIS A 37 -13.92 -3.16 -18.82
CA HIS A 37 -14.21 -2.12 -17.84
C HIS A 37 -14.99 -0.92 -18.40
N GLU A 38 -15.35 -0.94 -19.67
CA GLU A 38 -16.03 0.17 -20.37
C GLU A 38 -15.28 1.52 -20.28
N PHE A 39 -13.96 1.48 -20.11
CA PHE A 39 -13.13 2.69 -20.07
C PHE A 39 -13.12 3.41 -21.42
N LYS A 40 -12.92 4.73 -21.37
CA LYS A 40 -12.60 5.50 -22.58
C LYS A 40 -11.16 5.16 -23.00
N SER A 41 -10.97 4.79 -24.27
CA SER A 41 -9.65 4.39 -24.77
C SER A 41 -8.63 5.53 -24.82
N ASP A 42 -9.07 6.78 -24.87
CA ASP A 42 -8.24 7.98 -24.95
C ASP A 42 -7.53 8.35 -23.63
N ILE A 43 -7.92 7.73 -22.52
CA ILE A 43 -7.20 7.92 -21.25
C ILE A 43 -5.96 7.06 -21.11
N PHE A 44 -5.76 6.06 -22.00
CA PHE A 44 -4.61 5.14 -21.96
C PHE A 44 -3.59 5.51 -23.03
N GLU A 45 -2.33 5.52 -22.64
CA GLU A 45 -1.19 5.77 -23.52
C GLU A 45 -0.13 4.68 -23.32
N ILE A 46 0.36 4.11 -24.45
CA ILE A 46 1.48 3.16 -24.42
C ILE A 46 2.76 3.93 -24.70
N GLU A 47 3.72 3.84 -23.80
CA GLU A 47 5.02 4.49 -23.89
C GLU A 47 6.16 3.46 -23.93
N GLU A 48 7.16 3.67 -24.77
CA GLU A 48 8.42 2.93 -24.71
C GLU A 48 9.38 3.61 -23.74
N THR A 49 9.86 2.85 -22.78
CA THR A 49 10.86 3.34 -21.83
C THR A 49 12.26 3.35 -22.45
N SER A 50 13.20 4.06 -21.81
CA SER A 50 14.62 4.06 -22.19
C SER A 50 15.26 2.67 -22.21
N GLU A 51 14.69 1.71 -21.48
CA GLU A 51 15.12 0.30 -21.43
C GLU A 51 14.47 -0.56 -22.52
N LYS A 52 13.76 0.06 -23.48
CA LYS A 52 13.02 -0.62 -24.57
C LYS A 52 11.94 -1.59 -24.06
N THR A 53 11.35 -1.27 -22.92
CA THR A 53 10.15 -1.94 -22.41
C THR A 53 8.94 -1.03 -22.60
N PHE A 54 7.73 -1.61 -22.59
CA PHE A 54 6.50 -0.84 -22.76
C PHE A 54 5.77 -0.72 -21.43
N VAL A 55 5.26 0.47 -21.18
CA VAL A 55 4.41 0.77 -20.03
C VAL A 55 3.09 1.38 -20.49
N VAL A 56 2.06 1.18 -19.69
CA VAL A 56 0.74 1.77 -19.93
C VAL A 56 0.54 2.90 -18.93
N ASN A 57 0.46 4.12 -19.45
CA ASN A 57 0.14 5.32 -18.67
C ASN A 57 -1.37 5.58 -18.68
N VAL A 58 -1.92 6.07 -17.58
CA VAL A 58 -3.33 6.41 -17.44
C VAL A 58 -3.46 7.89 -17.12
N GLN A 59 -3.90 8.67 -18.13
CA GLN A 59 -3.91 10.13 -18.11
C GLN A 59 -5.09 10.73 -17.34
N ASP A 60 -6.23 10.03 -17.31
CA ASP A 60 -7.43 10.48 -16.61
C ASP A 60 -8.23 9.30 -16.05
N ASP A 61 -8.53 9.36 -14.75
CA ASP A 61 -9.31 8.37 -14.02
C ASP A 61 -10.41 9.07 -13.17
N TYR A 62 -10.81 10.29 -13.55
CA TYR A 62 -11.64 11.21 -12.75
C TYR A 62 -12.98 10.59 -12.32
N ASP A 63 -13.58 9.76 -13.17
CA ASP A 63 -14.87 9.11 -12.89
C ASP A 63 -14.75 7.59 -12.68
N ASN A 64 -13.58 7.01 -12.96
CA ASN A 64 -13.37 5.58 -12.88
C ASN A 64 -12.05 5.29 -12.18
N GLU A 65 -12.12 4.94 -10.89
CA GLU A 65 -10.96 4.39 -10.18
C GLU A 65 -10.42 3.18 -10.96
N LEU A 66 -9.13 3.20 -11.27
CA LEU A 66 -8.48 2.09 -11.96
C LEU A 66 -8.40 0.89 -11.02
N LYS A 67 -9.40 0.04 -11.08
CA LYS A 67 -9.54 -1.16 -10.26
C LYS A 67 -9.41 -2.40 -11.14
N LEU A 68 -8.51 -3.29 -10.75
CA LEU A 68 -8.38 -4.62 -11.33
C LEU A 68 -9.06 -5.64 -10.41
N ASN A 69 -9.58 -6.69 -11.01
CA ASN A 69 -10.13 -7.87 -10.33
C ASN A 69 -9.43 -9.15 -10.82
N ASP A 70 -9.82 -10.31 -10.32
CA ASP A 70 -9.18 -11.59 -10.69
C ASP A 70 -9.27 -11.91 -12.19
N ASP A 71 -10.32 -11.47 -12.89
CA ASP A 71 -10.49 -11.71 -14.33
C ASP A 71 -9.51 -10.87 -15.17
N ASP A 72 -8.96 -9.79 -14.61
CA ASP A 72 -7.95 -8.96 -15.27
C ASP A 72 -6.54 -9.55 -15.15
N LEU A 73 -6.32 -10.42 -14.17
CA LEU A 73 -5.00 -10.97 -13.88
C LEU A 73 -4.61 -12.05 -14.91
N ILE A 74 -3.34 -12.09 -15.24
CA ILE A 74 -2.78 -13.16 -16.07
C ILE A 74 -1.85 -14.01 -15.19
N ASN A 75 -2.25 -15.25 -14.92
CA ASN A 75 -1.54 -16.16 -14.01
C ASN A 75 -1.29 -15.55 -12.61
N GLY A 76 -2.26 -14.77 -12.10
CA GLY A 76 -2.13 -14.10 -10.81
C GLY A 76 -1.22 -12.87 -10.81
N GLU A 77 -0.86 -12.34 -11.97
CA GLU A 77 -0.08 -11.11 -12.12
C GLU A 77 -0.88 -10.01 -12.81
N ILE A 78 -0.55 -8.75 -12.51
CA ILE A 78 -1.10 -7.57 -13.18
C ILE A 78 -0.79 -7.68 -14.68
N PRO A 79 -1.77 -7.49 -15.58
CA PRO A 79 -1.72 -7.96 -16.98
C PRO A 79 -0.65 -7.28 -17.84
N PHE A 80 -0.24 -6.09 -17.47
CA PHE A 80 0.82 -5.32 -18.15
C PHE A 80 1.43 -4.31 -17.18
N LYS A 81 2.65 -3.87 -17.47
CA LYS A 81 3.33 -2.87 -16.64
C LYS A 81 2.64 -1.53 -16.76
N PHE A 82 2.14 -1.01 -15.64
CA PHE A 82 1.71 0.38 -15.57
C PHE A 82 2.90 1.32 -15.36
N GLY A 83 2.90 2.44 -16.07
CA GLY A 83 3.82 3.55 -15.87
C GLY A 83 3.26 4.54 -14.87
N THR A 84 2.77 5.68 -15.34
CA THR A 84 2.10 6.71 -14.54
C THR A 84 0.59 6.49 -14.53
N VAL A 85 -0.02 6.55 -13.36
CA VAL A 85 -1.48 6.56 -13.15
C VAL A 85 -1.86 7.86 -12.47
N LYS A 86 -3.04 8.43 -12.78
CA LYS A 86 -3.38 9.76 -12.26
C LYS A 86 -3.65 9.78 -10.76
N ASN A 87 -4.73 9.16 -10.27
CA ASN A 87 -5.18 9.35 -8.90
C ASN A 87 -5.24 8.06 -8.08
N PHE A 88 -5.77 6.97 -8.63
CA PHE A 88 -6.07 5.78 -7.87
C PHE A 88 -5.76 4.51 -8.64
N PHE A 89 -5.13 3.55 -7.96
CA PHE A 89 -4.91 2.21 -8.49
C PHE A 89 -5.24 1.16 -7.45
N SER A 90 -6.02 0.15 -7.82
CA SER A 90 -6.40 -0.92 -6.92
C SER A 90 -6.34 -2.29 -7.57
N VAL A 91 -5.83 -3.24 -6.81
CA VAL A 91 -5.94 -4.68 -7.04
C VAL A 91 -6.67 -5.37 -5.87
N SER A 92 -7.58 -4.64 -5.23
CA SER A 92 -8.28 -5.12 -4.03
C SER A 92 -9.29 -6.22 -4.35
N ASN A 93 -9.49 -7.14 -3.40
CA ASN A 93 -10.33 -8.33 -3.53
C ASN A 93 -9.84 -9.32 -4.61
N CYS A 94 -8.57 -9.25 -5.02
CA CYS A 94 -7.97 -10.21 -5.94
C CYS A 94 -7.47 -11.42 -5.17
N THR A 95 -8.06 -12.58 -5.43
CA THR A 95 -7.72 -13.83 -4.71
C THR A 95 -6.49 -14.51 -5.27
N LEU A 96 -6.13 -14.20 -6.52
CA LEU A 96 -5.03 -14.86 -7.25
C LEU A 96 -3.70 -14.08 -7.19
N ILE A 97 -3.72 -12.79 -6.83
CA ILE A 97 -2.51 -11.96 -6.85
C ILE A 97 -1.54 -12.36 -5.74
N THR A 98 -0.28 -12.58 -6.11
CA THR A 98 0.78 -12.98 -5.16
C THR A 98 1.84 -11.91 -4.92
N THR A 99 2.04 -11.00 -5.89
CA THR A 99 2.98 -9.87 -5.83
C THR A 99 2.37 -8.65 -6.51
N LEU A 100 2.96 -7.47 -6.29
CA LEU A 100 2.53 -6.22 -6.92
C LEU A 100 3.38 -5.86 -8.16
N LYS A 101 4.07 -6.83 -8.77
CA LYS A 101 4.76 -6.62 -10.04
C LYS A 101 3.83 -6.02 -11.08
N ASN A 102 4.37 -5.17 -11.93
CA ASN A 102 3.62 -4.44 -12.94
C ASN A 102 2.67 -3.33 -12.43
N SER A 103 2.60 -3.09 -11.12
CA SER A 103 1.92 -1.92 -10.56
C SER A 103 2.48 -0.61 -11.13
N PRO A 104 1.76 0.53 -10.99
CA PRO A 104 2.25 1.83 -11.40
C PRO A 104 3.63 2.15 -10.84
N ASN A 105 4.46 2.82 -11.63
CA ASN A 105 5.72 3.35 -11.14
C ASN A 105 5.48 4.55 -10.23
N GLU A 106 4.52 5.40 -10.61
CA GLU A 106 4.20 6.65 -9.92
C GLU A 106 2.75 7.09 -10.20
N PHE A 107 2.31 8.08 -9.44
CA PHE A 107 1.06 8.80 -9.63
C PHE A 107 1.34 10.24 -10.08
N SER A 108 0.63 10.72 -11.10
CA SER A 108 0.77 12.10 -11.57
C SER A 108 0.02 13.10 -10.69
N SER A 109 -1.00 12.65 -9.95
CA SER A 109 -1.68 13.45 -8.94
C SER A 109 -0.95 13.40 -7.60
N PHE A 110 -0.99 14.51 -6.86
CA PHE A 110 -0.50 14.55 -5.48
C PHE A 110 -1.27 13.58 -4.55
N TYR A 111 -2.53 13.30 -4.86
CA TYR A 111 -3.43 12.44 -4.06
C TYR A 111 -3.52 11.01 -4.57
N GLY A 112 -2.47 10.52 -5.23
CA GLY A 112 -2.44 9.17 -5.80
C GLY A 112 -2.42 8.07 -4.74
N ASP A 113 -3.54 7.37 -4.58
CA ASP A 113 -3.71 6.27 -3.64
C ASP A 113 -3.49 4.90 -4.30
N PHE A 114 -2.88 3.99 -3.53
CA PHE A 114 -2.71 2.60 -3.92
C PHE A 114 -3.42 1.65 -2.95
N ALA A 115 -4.22 0.73 -3.48
CA ALA A 115 -4.92 -0.25 -2.67
C ALA A 115 -4.71 -1.70 -3.16
N CYS A 116 -4.35 -2.60 -2.25
CA CYS A 116 -4.30 -4.05 -2.46
C CYS A 116 -4.96 -4.78 -1.27
N LYS A 117 -6.16 -4.32 -0.90
CA LYS A 117 -6.90 -4.85 0.25
C LYS A 117 -7.56 -6.20 -0.07
N LYS A 118 -7.70 -7.07 0.95
CA LYS A 118 -8.40 -8.36 0.82
C LYS A 118 -7.84 -9.23 -0.29
N CYS A 119 -6.50 -9.32 -0.34
CA CYS A 119 -5.77 -10.17 -1.28
C CYS A 119 -5.15 -11.34 -0.51
N PRO A 120 -5.89 -12.45 -0.33
CA PRO A 120 -5.46 -13.54 0.55
C PRO A 120 -4.19 -14.24 0.05
N SER A 121 -3.94 -14.26 -1.27
CA SER A 121 -2.73 -14.88 -1.84
C SER A 121 -1.51 -13.96 -1.89
N LEU A 122 -1.65 -12.66 -1.52
CA LEU A 122 -0.57 -11.69 -1.57
C LEU A 122 0.47 -12.00 -0.48
N ILE A 123 1.70 -12.34 -0.90
CA ILE A 123 2.80 -12.70 0.00
C ILE A 123 3.89 -11.63 0.11
N SER A 124 3.91 -10.68 -0.82
CA SER A 124 4.92 -9.62 -0.89
C SER A 124 4.32 -8.34 -1.50
N LEU A 125 4.82 -7.18 -1.04
CA LEU A 125 4.49 -5.86 -1.60
C LEU A 125 5.49 -5.45 -2.69
N GLU A 126 6.37 -6.37 -3.13
CA GLU A 126 7.34 -6.11 -4.18
C GLU A 126 6.66 -5.69 -5.48
N GLY A 127 7.10 -4.57 -6.03
CA GLY A 127 6.50 -3.95 -7.21
C GLY A 127 5.57 -2.78 -6.90
N ALA A 128 5.25 -2.52 -5.63
CA ALA A 128 4.53 -1.30 -5.25
C ALA A 128 5.31 -0.03 -5.63
N PRO A 129 4.61 1.08 -5.94
CA PRO A 129 5.25 2.36 -6.21
C PRO A 129 6.04 2.86 -5.00
N LYS A 130 7.16 3.56 -5.24
CA LYS A 130 8.04 4.07 -4.17
C LYS A 130 7.43 5.19 -3.35
N LYS A 131 6.50 5.94 -3.95
CA LYS A 131 5.82 7.07 -3.32
C LYS A 131 4.35 7.08 -3.68
N VAL A 132 3.49 7.24 -2.67
CA VAL A 132 2.03 7.32 -2.82
C VAL A 132 1.47 8.36 -1.85
N TYR A 133 0.21 8.78 -2.06
CA TYR A 133 -0.52 9.56 -1.06
C TYR A 133 -1.00 8.66 0.09
N GLY A 134 -1.85 7.68 -0.18
CA GLY A 134 -2.25 6.63 0.75
C GLY A 134 -1.89 5.23 0.25
N PHE A 135 -1.56 4.31 1.16
CA PHE A 135 -1.28 2.91 0.85
C PHE A 135 -2.09 1.97 1.75
N PHE A 136 -2.87 1.09 1.13
CA PHE A 136 -3.82 0.23 1.83
C PHE A 136 -3.61 -1.23 1.44
N CYS A 137 -3.04 -2.04 2.34
CA CYS A 137 -2.84 -3.48 2.18
C CYS A 137 -3.45 -4.28 3.34
N ASN A 138 -4.59 -3.82 3.86
CA ASN A 138 -5.28 -4.48 4.95
C ASN A 138 -6.03 -5.75 4.50
N GLU A 139 -6.27 -6.69 5.46
CA GLU A 139 -6.96 -7.95 5.21
C GLU A 139 -6.24 -8.85 4.17
N CYS A 140 -4.89 -8.81 4.16
CA CYS A 140 -4.06 -9.69 3.32
C CYS A 140 -3.54 -10.86 4.20
N GLU A 141 -4.20 -12.00 4.08
CA GLU A 141 -4.00 -13.13 5.01
C GLU A 141 -2.59 -13.71 4.97
N ASN A 142 -1.96 -13.81 3.80
CA ASN A 142 -0.64 -14.43 3.63
C ASN A 142 0.52 -13.42 3.66
N LEU A 143 0.26 -12.14 3.90
CA LEU A 143 1.32 -11.14 4.01
C LEU A 143 2.07 -11.31 5.34
N THR A 144 3.39 -11.57 5.27
CA THR A 144 4.22 -11.86 6.45
C THR A 144 5.15 -10.73 6.87
N SER A 145 5.45 -9.80 5.94
CA SER A 145 6.28 -8.61 6.16
C SER A 145 5.82 -7.47 5.25
N LEU A 146 6.40 -6.28 5.42
CA LEU A 146 6.12 -5.11 4.57
C LEU A 146 7.22 -4.87 3.53
N VAL A 147 8.09 -5.85 3.29
CA VAL A 147 9.14 -5.75 2.27
C VAL A 147 8.53 -5.45 0.90
N GLY A 148 9.03 -4.42 0.24
CA GLY A 148 8.50 -3.93 -1.03
C GLY A 148 7.47 -2.80 -0.91
N ALA A 149 7.03 -2.43 0.30
CA ALA A 149 6.13 -1.30 0.50
C ALA A 149 6.74 0.04 0.01
N PRO A 150 5.89 1.06 -0.23
CA PRO A 150 6.36 2.40 -0.55
C PRO A 150 7.28 2.97 0.53
N GLU A 151 8.34 3.65 0.11
CA GLU A 151 9.24 4.36 1.05
C GLU A 151 8.57 5.60 1.64
N ILE A 152 7.71 6.28 0.86
CA ILE A 152 7.03 7.52 1.25
C ILE A 152 5.52 7.35 1.04
N VAL A 153 4.77 7.53 2.11
CA VAL A 153 3.31 7.58 2.12
C VAL A 153 2.89 8.93 2.70
N ASN A 154 2.36 9.82 1.87
CA ASN A 154 2.10 11.21 2.27
C ASN A 154 0.92 11.37 3.25
N ASP A 155 0.09 10.33 3.41
CA ASP A 155 -1.05 10.34 4.32
C ASP A 155 -1.07 9.06 5.18
N MET A 156 -1.86 8.06 4.84
CA MET A 156 -2.08 6.86 5.67
C MET A 156 -1.45 5.61 5.04
N PHE A 157 -0.64 4.91 5.83
CA PHE A 157 -0.26 3.52 5.60
C PHE A 157 -1.10 2.60 6.48
N LYS A 158 -1.87 1.70 5.86
CA LYS A 158 -2.73 0.76 6.57
C LYS A 158 -2.46 -0.69 6.15
N CYS A 159 -2.00 -1.51 7.10
CA CYS A 159 -1.81 -2.96 6.99
C CYS A 159 -2.54 -3.72 8.10
N SER A 160 -3.72 -3.23 8.51
CA SER A 160 -4.53 -3.84 9.56
C SER A 160 -5.14 -5.17 9.12
N ASP A 161 -5.52 -6.01 10.08
CA ASP A 161 -6.22 -7.27 9.82
C ASP A 161 -5.42 -8.23 8.92
N CYS A 162 -4.08 -8.22 9.03
CA CYS A 162 -3.17 -9.15 8.37
C CYS A 162 -2.69 -10.20 9.40
N PRO A 163 -3.38 -11.35 9.54
CA PRO A 163 -3.18 -12.27 10.66
C PRO A 163 -1.81 -12.94 10.67
N ASN A 164 -1.16 -13.09 9.52
CA ASN A 164 0.16 -13.70 9.39
C ASN A 164 1.31 -12.69 9.32
N LEU A 165 1.04 -11.39 9.46
CA LEU A 165 2.09 -10.37 9.52
C LEU A 165 2.87 -10.51 10.83
N ILE A 166 4.15 -10.92 10.73
CA ILE A 166 5.01 -11.20 11.89
C ILE A 166 5.99 -10.07 12.19
N SER A 167 6.27 -9.22 11.22
CA SER A 167 7.28 -8.15 11.30
C SER A 167 6.82 -6.94 10.46
N LEU A 168 7.27 -5.74 10.86
CA LEU A 168 7.09 -4.51 10.09
C LEU A 168 8.34 -4.15 9.26
N GLU A 169 9.21 -5.12 9.00
CA GLU A 169 10.34 -4.94 8.10
C GLU A 169 9.85 -4.49 6.71
N GLY A 170 10.46 -3.43 6.17
CA GLY A 170 10.03 -2.81 4.93
C GLY A 170 8.97 -1.70 5.12
N ALA A 171 8.60 -1.35 6.35
CA ALA A 171 7.69 -0.25 6.63
C ALA A 171 8.19 1.07 5.99
N PRO A 172 7.26 1.99 5.62
CA PRO A 172 7.63 3.27 5.03
C PRO A 172 8.52 4.10 5.95
N LYS A 173 9.50 4.78 5.36
CA LYS A 173 10.36 5.74 6.07
C LYS A 173 9.60 7.01 6.48
N HIS A 174 8.51 7.31 5.79
CA HIS A 174 7.68 8.49 6.07
C HIS A 174 6.21 8.17 5.85
N THR A 175 5.37 8.50 6.85
CA THR A 175 3.92 8.50 6.74
C THR A 175 3.31 9.49 7.74
N LYS A 176 2.12 10.03 7.44
CA LYS A 176 1.38 10.76 8.46
C LYS A 176 0.82 9.82 9.52
N SER A 177 0.06 8.82 9.10
CA SER A 177 -0.54 7.86 10.02
C SER A 177 -0.19 6.43 9.65
N PHE A 178 0.11 5.60 10.65
CA PHE A 178 0.44 4.18 10.47
C PHE A 178 -0.51 3.30 11.27
N LYS A 179 -1.17 2.35 10.61
CA LYS A 179 -2.10 1.41 11.26
C LYS A 179 -1.76 -0.04 10.92
N CYS A 180 -1.47 -0.83 11.96
CA CYS A 180 -1.28 -2.29 11.90
C CYS A 180 -2.17 -2.99 12.94
N GLU A 181 -3.43 -2.58 13.02
CA GLU A 181 -4.41 -3.09 13.97
C GLU A 181 -4.76 -4.56 13.65
N ASN A 182 -5.04 -5.37 14.68
CA ASN A 182 -5.44 -6.78 14.56
C ASN A 182 -4.46 -7.67 13.78
N CYS A 183 -3.18 -7.31 13.71
CA CYS A 183 -2.14 -8.18 13.18
C CYS A 183 -1.77 -9.22 14.25
N THR A 184 -2.56 -10.30 14.31
CA THR A 184 -2.53 -11.24 15.46
C THR A 184 -1.25 -12.04 15.59
N SER A 185 -0.43 -12.14 14.54
CA SER A 185 0.89 -12.78 14.58
C SER A 185 2.05 -11.81 14.78
N LEU A 186 1.80 -10.49 14.83
CA LEU A 186 2.83 -9.49 14.98
C LEU A 186 3.48 -9.59 16.36
N THR A 187 4.78 -9.88 16.40
CA THR A 187 5.54 -10.08 17.63
C THR A 187 6.40 -8.88 18.02
N SER A 188 6.72 -8.01 17.03
CA SER A 188 7.65 -6.91 17.20
C SER A 188 7.29 -5.75 16.28
N LEU A 189 7.62 -4.52 16.70
CA LEU A 189 7.49 -3.30 15.89
C LEU A 189 8.83 -2.87 15.26
N VAL A 190 9.83 -3.75 15.29
CA VAL A 190 11.10 -3.56 14.58
C VAL A 190 10.81 -3.39 13.09
N GLY A 191 11.45 -2.38 12.49
CA GLY A 191 11.15 -1.91 11.13
C GLY A 191 10.63 -0.46 11.12
N LEU A 192 10.12 0.04 12.27
CA LEU A 192 9.64 1.43 12.38
C LEU A 192 10.65 2.40 13.03
N SER A 193 11.80 1.92 13.52
CA SER A 193 12.78 2.77 14.24
C SER A 193 13.27 3.98 13.44
N GLU A 194 13.37 3.82 12.12
CA GLU A 194 13.76 4.87 11.18
C GLU A 194 12.58 5.60 10.52
N SER A 195 11.34 5.19 10.87
CA SER A 195 10.13 5.75 10.29
C SER A 195 9.77 7.07 10.96
N LYS A 196 9.47 8.09 10.16
CA LYS A 196 8.85 9.33 10.62
C LYS A 196 7.34 9.19 10.50
N ILE A 197 6.66 9.06 11.65
CA ILE A 197 5.19 9.02 11.74
C ILE A 197 4.73 10.38 12.27
N GLU A 198 4.13 11.19 11.40
CA GLU A 198 3.85 12.59 11.71
C GLU A 198 2.60 12.80 12.56
N GLU A 199 1.59 11.94 12.42
CA GLU A 199 0.31 12.08 13.12
C GLU A 199 0.10 10.90 14.09
N SER A 200 -0.58 9.85 13.66
CA SER A 200 -1.06 8.81 14.57
C SER A 200 -0.48 7.43 14.29
N PHE A 201 -0.33 6.65 15.35
CA PHE A 201 0.06 5.24 15.28
C PHE A 201 -0.95 4.36 16.01
N SER A 202 -1.30 3.22 15.42
CA SER A 202 -2.16 2.22 16.06
C SER A 202 -1.68 0.79 15.78
N CYS A 203 -1.49 0.02 16.87
CA CYS A 203 -1.27 -1.42 16.85
C CYS A 203 -2.28 -2.14 17.77
N THR A 204 -3.48 -1.59 17.91
CA THR A 204 -4.58 -2.19 18.72
C THR A 204 -4.86 -3.62 18.27
N GLY A 205 -5.07 -4.55 19.20
CA GLY A 205 -5.46 -5.92 18.87
C GLY A 205 -4.34 -6.82 18.37
N CYS A 206 -3.06 -6.42 18.49
CA CYS A 206 -1.92 -7.25 18.12
C CYS A 206 -1.63 -8.29 19.21
N ASN A 207 -2.26 -9.46 19.09
CA ASN A 207 -2.33 -10.45 20.17
C ASN A 207 -0.95 -11.03 20.58
N LYS A 208 0.00 -11.15 19.66
CA LYS A 208 1.34 -11.70 19.97
C LYS A 208 2.38 -10.64 20.27
N LEU A 209 2.03 -9.36 20.25
CA LEU A 209 2.95 -8.27 20.55
C LEU A 209 3.37 -8.30 22.02
N THR A 210 4.68 -8.34 22.31
CA THR A 210 5.21 -8.45 23.67
C THR A 210 5.90 -7.19 24.18
N SER A 211 6.33 -6.31 23.28
CA SER A 211 6.96 -5.01 23.59
C SER A 211 6.67 -3.98 22.51
N LEU A 212 6.91 -2.70 22.84
CA LEU A 212 6.80 -1.58 21.90
C LEU A 212 8.17 -1.16 21.32
N GLU A 213 9.20 -1.98 21.50
CA GLU A 213 10.53 -1.70 20.95
C GLU A 213 10.49 -1.68 19.42
N GLY A 214 11.20 -0.73 18.83
CA GLY A 214 11.23 -0.51 17.38
C GLY A 214 10.38 0.69 16.93
N LEU A 215 9.67 1.35 17.84
CA LEU A 215 8.95 2.59 17.54
C LEU A 215 9.87 3.81 17.49
N PRO A 216 9.50 4.85 16.71
CA PRO A 216 10.18 6.15 16.79
C PRO A 216 9.94 6.81 18.14
N GLU A 217 10.89 7.67 18.56
CA GLU A 217 10.79 8.36 19.87
C GLU A 217 9.63 9.37 19.95
N LYS A 218 9.04 9.75 18.82
CA LYS A 218 8.02 10.80 18.74
C LYS A 218 6.87 10.42 17.82
N ILE A 219 5.63 10.57 18.32
CA ILE A 219 4.38 10.53 17.58
C ILE A 219 3.62 11.83 17.87
N ASN A 220 3.27 12.61 16.86
CA ASN A 220 2.64 13.92 17.08
C ASN A 220 1.13 13.85 17.34
N GLY A 221 0.47 12.78 16.94
CA GLY A 221 -0.97 12.55 17.18
C GLY A 221 -1.21 11.47 18.22
N ASP A 222 -2.28 10.72 18.03
CA ASP A 222 -2.69 9.65 18.95
C ASP A 222 -1.80 8.40 18.82
N PHE A 223 -1.54 7.78 19.95
CA PHE A 223 -0.88 6.48 20.03
C PHE A 223 -1.81 5.44 20.66
N ARG A 224 -2.04 4.32 19.95
CA ARG A 224 -2.92 3.25 20.42
C ARG A 224 -2.21 1.90 20.42
N CYS A 225 -2.22 1.23 21.57
CA CYS A 225 -1.75 -0.14 21.77
C CYS A 225 -2.62 -0.89 22.80
N ASP A 226 -3.90 -0.59 22.81
CA ASP A 226 -4.91 -1.29 23.61
C ASP A 226 -5.24 -2.67 23.00
N ASN A 227 -5.85 -3.56 23.78
CA ASN A 227 -6.20 -4.92 23.35
C ASN A 227 -5.00 -5.76 22.85
N CYS A 228 -3.82 -5.58 23.47
CA CYS A 228 -2.63 -6.38 23.19
C CYS A 228 -2.33 -7.30 24.38
N PRO A 229 -3.00 -8.46 24.52
CA PRO A 229 -3.00 -9.26 25.76
C PRO A 229 -1.61 -9.75 26.20
N ASN A 230 -0.72 -9.99 25.26
CA ASN A 230 0.65 -10.44 25.54
C ASN A 230 1.67 -9.31 25.70
N LEU A 231 1.26 -8.05 25.59
CA LEU A 231 2.12 -6.92 25.88
C LEU A 231 2.37 -6.85 27.40
N THR A 232 3.58 -7.17 27.84
CA THR A 232 3.92 -7.27 29.27
C THR A 232 4.45 -5.98 29.86
N SER A 233 4.89 -5.06 29.04
CA SER A 233 5.43 -3.76 29.44
C SER A 233 5.26 -2.71 28.35
N LEU A 234 5.37 -1.44 28.73
CA LEU A 234 5.41 -0.30 27.81
C LEU A 234 6.86 0.07 27.41
N LYS A 235 7.79 -0.88 27.47
CA LYS A 235 9.17 -0.65 26.99
C LYS A 235 9.13 -0.35 25.50
N GLY A 236 9.80 0.74 25.10
CA GLY A 236 9.76 1.23 23.72
C GLY A 236 8.62 2.21 23.40
N LEU A 237 7.78 2.56 24.40
CA LEU A 237 6.79 3.62 24.24
C LEU A 237 7.48 4.92 23.81
N PRO A 238 6.96 5.65 22.80
CA PRO A 238 7.49 6.95 22.40
C PRO A 238 7.65 7.91 23.57
N LYS A 239 8.76 8.65 23.61
CA LYS A 239 8.99 9.67 24.67
C LYS A 239 8.03 10.85 24.54
N TYR A 240 7.52 11.11 23.31
CA TYR A 240 6.59 12.19 23.04
C TYR A 240 5.37 11.69 22.26
N ILE A 241 4.18 11.96 22.79
CA ILE A 241 2.88 11.70 22.17
C ILE A 241 2.10 13.01 22.21
N GLY A 242 1.88 13.62 21.03
CA GLY A 242 1.21 14.92 20.92
C GLY A 242 -0.31 14.83 21.08
N GLY A 243 -0.90 13.68 20.78
CA GLY A 243 -2.31 13.36 20.99
C GLY A 243 -2.56 12.61 22.30
N SER A 244 -3.53 11.73 22.27
CA SER A 244 -3.91 10.83 23.39
C SER A 244 -3.15 9.51 23.33
N LEU A 245 -2.82 8.96 24.49
CA LEU A 245 -2.31 7.61 24.65
C LEU A 245 -3.45 6.68 25.06
N TYR A 246 -3.69 5.61 24.28
CA TYR A 246 -4.65 4.55 24.57
C TYR A 246 -3.91 3.26 24.89
N VAL A 247 -4.11 2.74 26.11
CA VAL A 247 -3.50 1.50 26.62
C VAL A 247 -4.48 0.73 27.47
N ASP A 248 -4.28 -0.59 27.60
CA ASP A 248 -5.07 -1.42 28.51
C ASP A 248 -5.03 -0.90 29.97
N ASN A 249 -6.13 -1.05 30.69
CA ASN A 249 -6.25 -0.64 32.11
C ASN A 249 -5.13 -1.16 33.00
N ARG A 250 -4.57 -2.35 32.70
CA ARG A 250 -3.47 -2.96 33.49
C ARG A 250 -2.20 -2.11 33.48
N PHE A 251 -2.03 -1.17 32.53
CA PHE A 251 -0.88 -0.26 32.47
C PHE A 251 -1.09 1.06 33.21
N LYS A 252 -2.22 1.22 33.93
CA LYS A 252 -2.47 2.41 34.73
C LYS A 252 -1.40 2.56 35.81
N GLY A 253 -0.71 3.70 35.77
CA GLY A 253 0.42 3.98 36.67
C GLY A 253 1.76 3.40 36.23
N LEU A 254 1.81 2.60 35.16
CA LEU A 254 3.03 1.98 34.65
C LEU A 254 3.67 2.72 33.45
N ILE A 255 3.09 3.86 33.06
CA ILE A 255 3.64 4.66 31.96
C ILE A 255 5.04 5.16 32.36
N PRO A 256 6.07 4.95 31.50
CA PRO A 256 7.45 5.34 31.83
C PRO A 256 7.57 6.80 32.23
N LYS A 257 8.37 7.06 33.26
CA LYS A 257 8.71 8.45 33.65
C LYS A 257 9.40 9.15 32.50
N GLY A 258 8.96 10.37 32.19
CA GLY A 258 9.52 11.15 31.06
C GLY A 258 8.73 11.01 29.76
N THR A 259 7.73 10.12 29.68
CA THR A 259 6.79 10.13 28.55
C THR A 259 5.86 11.35 28.66
N CYS A 260 5.95 12.24 27.65
CA CYS A 260 5.08 13.39 27.52
C CYS A 260 3.85 13.00 26.68
N VAL A 261 2.64 13.15 27.22
CA VAL A 261 1.37 12.93 26.52
C VAL A 261 0.56 14.22 26.64
N LEU A 262 0.33 14.92 25.51
CA LEU A 262 -0.27 16.25 25.55
C LEU A 262 -1.78 16.24 25.78
N SER A 263 -2.53 15.35 25.08
CA SER A 263 -4.00 15.36 25.13
C SER A 263 -4.59 14.43 26.18
N GLY A 264 -3.77 13.64 26.88
CA GLY A 264 -4.18 12.81 27.98
C GLY A 264 -4.00 11.30 27.78
N LYS A 265 -4.13 10.57 28.89
CA LYS A 265 -3.96 9.11 28.94
C LYS A 265 -5.34 8.48 29.06
N LYS A 266 -5.68 7.57 28.17
CA LYS A 266 -6.94 6.84 28.16
C LYS A 266 -6.64 5.35 28.39
N TYR A 267 -7.29 4.80 29.39
CA TYR A 267 -7.16 3.40 29.76
C TYR A 267 -8.44 2.67 29.36
N VAL A 268 -8.34 1.60 28.59
CA VAL A 268 -9.44 0.82 28.03
C VAL A 268 -9.34 -0.67 28.40
#